data_9057bc0d191907564114dbf60fc51bd9
#
_entry.id   9057bc0d191907564114dbf60fc51bd9
#
_cell.length_a   1.000
_cell.length_b   1.000
_cell.length_c   1.000
_cell.angle_alpha   90.00
_cell.angle_beta   90.00
_cell.angle_gamma   90.00
#
_symmetry.space_group_name_H-M   'P 1'
#
loop_
_entity.id
_entity.type
_entity.pdbx_description
1 polymer ?
#
loop_
_entity_poly.entity_id
_entity_poly.type
_entity_poly.pdbx_seq_one_letter_code
_entity_poly.pdbx_strand_id
1 'polypeptide(L)'
;MPAARVGSAVVTGHACDAATTIAGPGATTVLIEGVPAARLGDLTTPHLAGIPPICSMHTMPIIGPGCPTVIVQGQPISKVGDNVDAGTITSGATTVLVCGS
;
A
#
# COMPACT_ATOMS: atom_id res chain seq x y z
N MET A 1 4.84 5.61 12.56
CA MET A 1 5.01 4.92 11.27
C MET A 1 4.67 5.87 10.14
N PRO A 2 5.48 5.96 9.10
CA PRO A 2 5.12 6.80 7.94
C PRO A 2 3.80 6.36 7.32
N ALA A 3 2.94 7.33 6.99
CA ALA A 3 1.68 7.05 6.31
C ALA A 3 1.96 6.63 4.87
N ALA A 4 1.21 5.64 4.38
CA ALA A 4 1.30 5.23 2.99
C ALA A 4 0.43 6.13 2.10
N ARG A 5 0.79 6.22 0.84
CA ARG A 5 0.09 7.04 -0.15
C ARG A 5 0.14 6.35 -1.50
N VAL A 6 -0.66 6.83 -2.43
CA VAL A 6 -0.59 6.33 -3.81
C VAL A 6 0.85 6.50 -4.31
N GLY A 7 1.40 5.45 -4.88
CA GLY A 7 2.80 5.41 -5.31
C GLY A 7 3.77 4.83 -4.29
N SER A 8 3.33 4.56 -3.05
CA SER A 8 4.20 3.92 -2.05
C SER A 8 4.69 2.57 -2.54
N ALA A 9 5.95 2.27 -2.27
CA ALA A 9 6.57 1.03 -2.71
C ALA A 9 6.10 -0.17 -1.88
N VAL A 10 5.96 -1.30 -2.54
CA VAL A 10 5.52 -2.56 -1.94
C VAL A 10 6.47 -3.66 -2.35
N VAL A 11 6.90 -4.46 -1.38
CA VAL A 11 7.55 -5.75 -1.64
C VAL A 11 6.46 -6.79 -1.71
N THR A 12 6.34 -7.48 -2.83
CA THR A 12 5.20 -8.38 -3.09
C THR A 12 5.35 -9.78 -2.51
N GLY A 13 6.59 -10.23 -2.33
CA GLY A 13 6.86 -11.61 -1.95
C GLY A 13 6.85 -12.59 -3.12
N HIS A 14 6.65 -12.13 -4.35
CA HIS A 14 6.61 -12.99 -5.54
C HIS A 14 7.95 -13.02 -6.26
N ALA A 15 8.39 -14.22 -6.67
CA ALA A 15 9.62 -14.35 -7.43
C ALA A 15 9.48 -13.80 -8.86
N CYS A 16 8.28 -13.83 -9.44
CA CYS A 16 8.05 -13.30 -10.78
C CYS A 16 8.18 -11.78 -10.85
N ASP A 17 7.77 -11.08 -9.76
CA ASP A 17 7.78 -9.62 -9.73
C ASP A 17 7.82 -9.21 -8.26
N ALA A 18 9.02 -8.96 -7.76
CA ALA A 18 9.26 -8.81 -6.33
C ALA A 18 8.81 -7.45 -5.77
N ALA A 19 8.55 -6.47 -6.63
CA ALA A 19 8.21 -5.12 -6.20
C ALA A 19 7.08 -4.54 -7.04
N THR A 20 6.24 -3.72 -6.39
CA THR A 20 5.20 -2.96 -7.06
C THR A 20 4.97 -1.66 -6.30
N THR A 21 3.89 -0.97 -6.61
CA THR A 21 3.48 0.25 -5.91
C THR A 21 1.99 0.20 -5.63
N ILE A 22 1.53 1.11 -4.77
CA ILE A 22 0.10 1.28 -4.53
C ILE A 22 -0.47 2.14 -5.66
N ALA A 23 -1.42 1.57 -6.41
CA ALA A 23 -2.10 2.28 -7.48
C ALA A 23 -3.27 3.11 -6.95
N GLY A 24 -3.94 2.64 -5.95
CA GLY A 24 -5.04 3.39 -5.38
C GLY A 24 -6.40 2.74 -5.59
N PRO A 25 -7.44 3.57 -5.63
CA PRO A 25 -7.48 5.02 -5.91
C PRO A 25 -7.01 5.95 -4.78
N GLY A 26 -6.95 5.44 -3.55
CA GLY A 26 -6.62 6.26 -2.41
C GLY A 26 -7.77 7.18 -1.98
N ALA A 27 -7.53 7.96 -0.94
CA ALA A 27 -8.48 8.94 -0.43
C ALA A 27 -8.29 10.25 -1.19
N THR A 28 -9.14 10.51 -2.19
CA THR A 28 -8.95 11.65 -3.10
C THR A 28 -9.09 13.01 -2.43
N THR A 29 -9.75 13.06 -1.27
CA THR A 29 -9.92 14.30 -0.50
C THR A 29 -8.88 14.49 0.59
N VAL A 30 -7.97 13.53 0.79
CA VAL A 30 -6.92 13.60 1.80
C VAL A 30 -5.58 13.38 1.09
N LEU A 31 -4.83 14.47 0.94
CA LEU A 31 -3.54 14.42 0.27
C LEU A 31 -2.41 14.37 1.28
N ILE A 32 -1.44 13.51 1.01
CA ILE A 32 -0.22 13.38 1.79
C ILE A 32 0.94 13.70 0.87
N GLU A 33 1.64 14.79 1.14
CA GLU A 33 2.73 15.25 0.28
C GLU A 33 2.30 15.38 -1.19
N GLY A 34 1.06 15.86 -1.40
CA GLY A 34 0.55 16.14 -2.75
C GLY A 34 -0.11 14.99 -3.48
N VAL A 35 -0.18 13.79 -2.89
CA VAL A 35 -0.85 12.64 -3.51
C VAL A 35 -1.87 12.04 -2.55
N PRO A 36 -2.88 11.32 -3.08
CA PRO A 36 -3.90 10.72 -2.23
C PRO A 36 -3.33 9.78 -1.19
N ALA A 37 -3.85 9.85 0.04
CA ALA A 37 -3.50 8.90 1.09
C ALA A 37 -3.96 7.49 0.69
N ALA A 38 -3.14 6.50 0.94
CA ALA A 38 -3.51 5.11 0.75
C ALA A 38 -4.26 4.61 1.98
N ARG A 39 -5.25 3.75 1.77
CA ARG A 39 -6.09 3.21 2.84
C ARG A 39 -6.30 1.73 2.60
N LEU A 40 -6.77 1.03 3.65
CA LEU A 40 -7.05 -0.40 3.52
C LEU A 40 -8.04 -0.64 2.39
N GLY A 41 -7.76 -1.66 1.59
CA GLY A 41 -8.57 -2.00 0.41
C GLY A 41 -8.09 -1.37 -0.88
N ASP A 42 -7.22 -0.37 -0.84
CA ASP A 42 -6.63 0.18 -2.06
C ASP A 42 -5.75 -0.87 -2.72
N LEU A 43 -5.73 -0.86 -4.06
CA LEU A 43 -5.10 -1.92 -4.84
C LEU A 43 -3.66 -1.57 -5.22
N THR A 44 -2.85 -2.60 -5.37
CA THR A 44 -1.53 -2.46 -5.96
C THR A 44 -1.62 -2.22 -7.46
N THR A 45 -0.56 -1.67 -8.04
CA THR A 45 -0.35 -1.68 -9.49
C THR A 45 -0.28 -3.13 -9.96
N PRO A 46 -0.87 -3.46 -11.13
CA PRO A 46 -0.79 -4.83 -11.64
C PRO A 46 0.66 -5.31 -11.74
N HIS A 47 0.89 -6.52 -11.24
CA HIS A 47 2.22 -7.12 -11.22
C HIS A 47 2.11 -8.62 -11.37
N LEU A 48 3.22 -9.29 -11.71
CA LEU A 48 3.24 -10.72 -11.93
C LEU A 48 3.37 -11.45 -10.60
N ALA A 49 2.44 -12.36 -10.34
CA ALA A 49 2.47 -13.25 -9.18
C ALA A 49 2.95 -14.63 -9.57
N GLY A 50 3.50 -15.36 -8.60
CA GLY A 50 3.89 -16.74 -8.78
C GLY A 50 5.41 -16.93 -8.81
N ILE A 51 5.80 -18.10 -9.31
CA ILE A 51 7.20 -18.52 -9.40
C ILE A 51 7.50 -18.82 -10.87
N PRO A 52 8.56 -18.24 -11.46
CA PRO A 52 8.91 -18.53 -12.84
C PRO A 52 9.10 -20.03 -13.09
N PRO A 53 8.68 -20.56 -14.24
CA PRO A 53 8.13 -19.85 -15.39
C PRO A 53 6.63 -19.59 -15.34
N ILE A 54 5.96 -19.91 -14.23
CA ILE A 54 4.50 -19.74 -14.13
C ILE A 54 4.22 -18.43 -13.42
N CYS A 55 3.95 -17.39 -14.20
CA CYS A 55 3.64 -16.06 -13.70
C CYS A 55 2.32 -15.59 -14.30
N SER A 56 1.49 -14.94 -13.47
CA SER A 56 0.24 -14.35 -13.93
C SER A 56 0.05 -12.98 -13.31
N MET A 57 -0.56 -12.07 -14.08
CA MET A 57 -0.82 -10.71 -13.62
C MET A 57 -1.94 -10.69 -12.59
N HIS A 58 -1.74 -9.93 -11.50
CA HIS A 58 -2.79 -9.69 -10.53
C HIS A 58 -2.65 -8.32 -9.87
N THR A 59 -3.69 -7.91 -9.14
CA THR A 59 -3.66 -6.80 -8.20
C THR A 59 -4.18 -7.30 -6.86
N MET A 60 -3.66 -6.77 -5.76
CA MET A 60 -4.07 -7.19 -4.43
C MET A 60 -4.36 -5.97 -3.55
N PRO A 61 -5.38 -6.06 -2.67
CA PRO A 61 -5.69 -4.96 -1.77
C PRO A 61 -4.72 -4.90 -0.60
N ILE A 62 -4.59 -3.71 -0.01
CA ILE A 62 -3.88 -3.54 1.24
C ILE A 62 -4.71 -4.19 2.34
N ILE A 63 -4.10 -5.12 3.07
CA ILE A 63 -4.76 -5.88 4.12
C ILE A 63 -4.67 -5.14 5.46
N GLY A 64 -3.56 -4.56 5.74
CA GLY A 64 -3.39 -3.82 6.97
C GLY A 64 -2.40 -4.43 7.93
N PRO A 65 -2.54 -4.06 9.20
CA PRO A 65 -3.73 -3.59 9.93
C PRO A 65 -4.09 -2.11 9.76
N GLY A 66 -3.26 -1.31 9.14
CA GLY A 66 -3.51 0.11 9.04
C GLY A 66 -3.41 0.84 10.37
N CYS A 67 -3.95 2.04 10.41
CA CYS A 67 -4.04 2.84 11.64
C CYS A 67 -5.53 3.11 11.93
N PRO A 68 -6.16 2.32 12.80
CA PRO A 68 -7.62 2.41 13.01
C PRO A 68 -8.06 3.70 13.68
N THR A 69 -7.14 4.47 14.25
CA THR A 69 -7.48 5.78 14.84
C THR A 69 -7.48 6.90 13.81
N VAL A 70 -7.06 6.63 12.58
CA VAL A 70 -7.07 7.62 11.49
C VAL A 70 -7.87 7.04 10.33
N ILE A 71 -9.08 7.55 10.17
CA ILE A 71 -10.00 7.09 9.12
C ILE A 71 -9.99 8.13 8.01
N VAL A 72 -9.74 7.68 6.78
CA VAL A 72 -9.76 8.53 5.59
C VAL A 72 -10.75 7.94 4.59
N GLN A 73 -11.76 8.72 4.25
CA GLN A 73 -12.85 8.31 3.35
C GLN A 73 -13.37 6.90 3.68
N GLY A 74 -13.68 6.69 4.98
CA GLY A 74 -14.36 5.49 5.45
C GLY A 74 -13.50 4.29 5.75
N GLN A 75 -12.17 4.38 5.56
CA GLN A 75 -11.27 3.26 5.82
C GLN A 75 -10.06 3.71 6.63
N PRO A 76 -9.48 2.84 7.44
CA PRO A 76 -8.23 3.15 8.12
C PRO A 76 -7.13 3.51 7.13
N ILE A 77 -6.34 4.53 7.47
CA ILE A 77 -5.17 4.88 6.66
C ILE A 77 -4.15 3.74 6.74
N SER A 78 -3.49 3.44 5.63
CA SER A 78 -2.41 2.46 5.63
C SER A 78 -1.08 3.12 5.97
N LYS A 79 -0.10 2.32 6.35
CA LYS A 79 1.21 2.80 6.79
C LYS A 79 2.30 1.84 6.36
N VAL A 80 3.53 2.29 6.43
CA VAL A 80 4.69 1.43 6.19
C VAL A 80 4.65 0.24 7.15
N GLY A 81 4.89 -0.94 6.62
CA GLY A 81 4.82 -2.20 7.36
C GLY A 81 3.50 -2.93 7.23
N ASP A 82 2.45 -2.28 6.69
CA ASP A 82 1.17 -2.96 6.49
C ASP A 82 1.31 -4.07 5.46
N ASN A 83 0.56 -5.15 5.69
CA ASN A 83 0.58 -6.31 4.81
C ASN A 83 -0.16 -6.03 3.51
N VAL A 84 0.49 -6.37 2.41
CA VAL A 84 -0.07 -6.28 1.07
C VAL A 84 0.44 -7.49 0.31
N ASP A 85 -0.47 -8.28 -0.27
CA ASP A 85 -0.08 -9.46 -1.01
C ASP A 85 0.71 -10.42 -0.08
N ALA A 86 1.83 -10.94 -0.54
CA ALA A 86 2.71 -11.77 0.28
C ALA A 86 3.85 -10.98 0.92
N GLY A 87 3.77 -9.65 0.90
CA GLY A 87 4.80 -8.77 1.43
C GLY A 87 4.25 -7.60 2.21
N THR A 88 4.92 -6.47 2.14
CA THR A 88 4.59 -5.28 2.94
C THR A 88 4.84 -3.99 2.16
N ILE A 89 4.22 -2.90 2.65
CA ILE A 89 4.53 -1.54 2.19
C ILE A 89 5.88 -1.13 2.78
N THR A 90 6.79 -0.67 1.94
CA THR A 90 8.16 -0.36 2.35
C THR A 90 8.50 1.13 2.31
N SER A 91 7.67 1.97 1.69
CA SER A 91 7.91 3.41 1.68
C SER A 91 6.62 4.18 1.96
N GLY A 92 6.78 5.37 2.50
CA GLY A 92 5.66 6.23 2.82
C GLY A 92 6.10 7.68 2.91
N ALA A 93 5.19 8.52 3.41
CA ALA A 93 5.45 9.93 3.57
C ALA A 93 6.43 10.17 4.71
N THR A 94 7.48 10.94 4.46
CA THR A 94 8.49 11.23 5.48
C THR A 94 8.02 12.29 6.48
N THR A 95 7.01 13.08 6.13
CA THR A 95 6.53 14.19 6.96
C THR A 95 5.21 13.89 7.66
N VAL A 96 4.58 12.75 7.39
CA VAL A 96 3.30 12.38 7.99
C VAL A 96 3.43 11.03 8.66
N LEU A 97 3.36 11.02 9.98
CA LEU A 97 3.46 9.81 10.79
C LEU A 97 2.10 9.50 11.40
N VAL A 98 1.77 8.21 11.44
CA VAL A 98 0.51 7.72 12.01
C VAL A 98 0.79 6.57 12.98
N CYS A 99 -0.15 6.32 13.88
CA CYS A 99 -0.05 5.23 14.86
C CYS A 99 1.22 5.30 15.72
N GLY A 100 1.46 6.49 16.24
CA GLY A 100 2.44 6.67 17.33
C GLY A 100 3.89 6.74 16.90
N SER A 101 4.17 6.84 15.65
CA SER A 101 5.56 7.11 15.23
C SER A 101 5.80 6.72 13.79
#